data_5b110a3ace9b4552333905674b321e3b
#
_entry.id   5b110a3ace9b4552333905674b321e3b
#
_cell.length_a   1.000
_cell.length_b   1.000
_cell.length_c   1.000
_cell.angle_alpha   90.00
_cell.angle_beta   90.00
_cell.angle_gamma   90.00
#
_symmetry.space_group_name_H-M   'P 1'
#
loop_
_entity.id
_entity.type
_entity.pdbx_description
1 polymer ?
#
loop_
_entity_poly.entity_id
_entity_poly.type
_entity_poly.pdbx_seq_one_letter_code
_entity_poly.pdbx_strand_id
1 'polypeptide(L)'
;MKKIIITLFVIILFLPNIEAKTYSKKECKNYAYNRVIKKYHWSLKDYDSLVKLWNRESNWNAKAYNKRINACGIPQAAPCSKMKKYGKDYKTNCKVQIKWGLNYIKKRYKNPTKAWKHFKKTRWY
;
A
#
# COMPACT_ATOMS: atom_id res chain seq x y z
N MET A 1 29.57 7.30 -61.45
CA MET A 1 29.59 7.32 -59.96
C MET A 1 28.23 6.93 -59.42
N LYS A 2 28.16 5.79 -58.72
CA LYS A 2 26.92 5.39 -58.08
C LYS A 2 26.83 6.15 -56.70
N LYS A 3 25.78 6.96 -56.55
CA LYS A 3 25.49 7.59 -55.24
C LYS A 3 24.89 6.53 -54.31
N ILE A 4 25.60 6.21 -53.23
CA ILE A 4 25.08 5.33 -52.20
C ILE A 4 24.17 6.18 -51.31
N ILE A 5 22.86 5.96 -51.37
CA ILE A 5 21.89 6.57 -50.48
C ILE A 5 21.87 5.67 -49.23
N ILE A 6 22.48 6.15 -48.13
CA ILE A 6 22.37 5.51 -46.83
C ILE A 6 21.05 5.96 -46.22
N THR A 7 20.04 5.09 -46.31
CA THR A 7 18.76 5.32 -45.62
C THR A 7 18.98 5.00 -44.17
N LEU A 8 19.03 6.05 -43.32
CA LEU A 8 19.13 5.89 -41.88
C LEU A 8 17.75 5.43 -41.40
N PHE A 9 17.63 4.14 -41.02
CA PHE A 9 16.45 3.64 -40.33
C PHE A 9 16.51 4.10 -38.86
N VAL A 10 15.71 5.11 -38.51
CA VAL A 10 15.50 5.48 -37.13
C VAL A 10 14.52 4.45 -36.55
N ILE A 11 15.04 3.50 -35.79
CA ILE A 11 14.20 2.59 -35.00
C ILE A 11 13.73 3.40 -33.77
N ILE A 12 12.49 3.89 -33.83
CA ILE A 12 11.81 4.44 -32.68
C ILE A 12 11.42 3.25 -31.82
N LEU A 13 12.22 2.98 -30.78
CA LEU A 13 11.86 2.03 -29.75
C LEU A 13 10.69 2.65 -28.96
N PHE A 14 9.47 2.23 -29.25
CA PHE A 14 8.34 2.43 -28.36
C PHE A 14 8.57 1.61 -27.10
N LEU A 15 9.19 2.22 -26.09
CA LEU A 15 9.14 1.66 -24.74
C LEU A 15 7.70 1.85 -24.26
N PRO A 16 6.99 0.76 -23.88
CA PRO A 16 5.69 0.91 -23.26
C PRO A 16 5.89 1.74 -21.99
N ASN A 17 5.15 2.84 -21.89
CA ASN A 17 5.04 3.57 -20.62
C ASN A 17 4.44 2.61 -19.59
N ILE A 18 5.31 2.03 -18.75
CA ILE A 18 4.85 1.29 -17.58
C ILE A 18 4.45 2.35 -16.57
N GLU A 19 3.21 2.84 -16.69
CA GLU A 19 2.60 3.64 -15.65
C GLU A 19 2.44 2.75 -14.40
N ALA A 20 2.95 3.23 -13.27
CA ALA A 20 2.71 2.56 -11.99
C ALA A 20 1.19 2.47 -11.79
N LYS A 21 0.66 1.24 -11.64
CA LYS A 21 -0.77 1.02 -11.48
C LYS A 21 -1.25 1.65 -10.18
N THR A 22 -2.15 2.64 -10.29
CA THR A 22 -2.85 3.23 -9.15
C THR A 22 -4.17 2.50 -8.90
N TYR A 23 -4.46 2.26 -7.62
CA TYR A 23 -5.71 1.67 -7.19
C TYR A 23 -6.58 2.72 -6.52
N SER A 24 -7.90 2.67 -6.76
CA SER A 24 -8.86 3.49 -6.02
C SER A 24 -8.91 3.09 -4.53
N LYS A 25 -9.42 3.97 -3.68
CA LYS A 25 -9.66 3.62 -2.26
C LYS A 25 -10.58 2.41 -2.11
N LYS A 26 -11.60 2.32 -2.97
CA LYS A 26 -12.50 1.16 -3.00
C LYS A 26 -11.77 -0.13 -3.32
N GLU A 27 -10.91 -0.14 -4.33
CA GLU A 27 -10.09 -1.30 -4.68
C GLU A 27 -9.14 -1.68 -3.54
N CYS A 28 -8.51 -0.70 -2.91
CA CYS A 28 -7.65 -0.93 -1.75
C CYS A 28 -8.43 -1.56 -0.57
N LYS A 29 -9.61 -1.04 -0.26
CA LYS A 29 -10.48 -1.59 0.79
C LYS A 29 -10.97 -3.00 0.46
N ASN A 30 -11.35 -3.27 -0.78
CA ASN A 30 -11.74 -4.61 -1.22
C ASN A 30 -10.58 -5.61 -1.10
N TYR A 31 -9.39 -5.19 -1.46
CA TYR A 31 -8.20 -6.01 -1.28
C TYR A 31 -7.96 -6.33 0.21
N ALA A 32 -8.05 -5.33 1.07
CA ALA A 32 -7.91 -5.53 2.52
C ALA A 32 -9.00 -6.44 3.08
N TYR A 33 -10.25 -6.26 2.66
CA TYR A 33 -11.37 -7.14 3.04
C TYR A 33 -11.08 -8.61 2.73
N ASN A 34 -10.67 -8.90 1.51
CA ASN A 34 -10.36 -10.27 1.09
C ASN A 34 -9.23 -10.87 1.93
N ARG A 35 -8.20 -10.09 2.25
CA ARG A 35 -7.11 -10.57 3.10
C ARG A 35 -7.56 -10.82 4.54
N VAL A 36 -8.35 -9.91 5.10
CA VAL A 36 -8.90 -10.05 6.47
C VAL A 36 -9.73 -11.33 6.58
N ILE A 37 -10.66 -11.53 5.66
CA ILE A 37 -11.60 -12.67 5.73
C ILE A 37 -10.96 -13.97 5.25
N LYS A 38 -10.34 -13.98 4.06
CA LYS A 38 -9.89 -15.21 3.40
C LYS A 38 -8.49 -15.64 3.83
N LYS A 39 -7.58 -14.71 4.04
CA LYS A 39 -6.20 -15.05 4.43
C LYS A 39 -6.03 -15.20 5.94
N TYR A 40 -6.49 -14.23 6.70
CA TYR A 40 -6.31 -14.20 8.16
C TYR A 40 -7.45 -14.89 8.91
N HIS A 41 -8.56 -15.18 8.24
CA HIS A 41 -9.78 -15.73 8.87
C HIS A 41 -10.27 -14.88 10.04
N TRP A 42 -10.09 -13.57 9.93
CA TRP A 42 -10.62 -12.60 10.87
C TRP A 42 -12.09 -12.29 10.58
N SER A 43 -12.77 -11.67 11.54
CA SER A 43 -14.20 -11.38 11.47
C SER A 43 -14.53 -10.10 10.67
N LEU A 44 -15.82 -9.91 10.34
CA LEU A 44 -16.33 -8.64 9.81
C LEU A 44 -16.11 -7.49 10.78
N LYS A 45 -16.19 -7.74 12.10
CA LYS A 45 -15.86 -6.77 13.14
C LYS A 45 -14.41 -6.33 13.07
N ASP A 46 -13.50 -7.25 12.77
CA ASP A 46 -12.09 -6.93 12.55
C ASP A 46 -11.89 -6.06 11.33
N TYR A 47 -12.59 -6.35 10.24
CA TYR A 47 -12.52 -5.49 9.05
C TYR A 47 -13.07 -4.08 9.34
N ASP A 48 -14.19 -3.96 10.04
CA ASP A 48 -14.75 -2.66 10.42
C ASP A 48 -13.77 -1.86 11.29
N SER A 49 -13.13 -2.52 12.25
CA SER A 49 -12.08 -1.92 13.08
C SER A 49 -10.87 -1.46 12.26
N LEU A 50 -10.46 -2.24 11.26
CA LEU A 50 -9.39 -1.90 10.35
C LEU A 50 -9.72 -0.65 9.53
N VAL A 51 -10.94 -0.57 9.01
CA VAL A 51 -11.41 0.61 8.25
C VAL A 51 -11.34 1.86 9.11
N LYS A 52 -11.80 1.80 10.35
CA LYS A 52 -11.75 2.92 11.31
C LYS A 52 -10.31 3.32 11.64
N LEU A 53 -9.46 2.34 11.92
CA LEU A 53 -8.06 2.57 12.24
C LEU A 53 -7.33 3.30 11.09
N TRP A 54 -7.43 2.78 9.89
CA TRP A 54 -6.73 3.35 8.74
C TRP A 54 -7.40 4.61 8.17
N ASN A 55 -8.67 4.86 8.47
CA ASN A 55 -9.27 6.18 8.28
C ASN A 55 -8.55 7.24 9.12
N ARG A 56 -8.24 6.93 10.37
CA ARG A 56 -7.51 7.85 11.27
C ARG A 56 -6.05 8.00 10.88
N GLU A 57 -5.39 6.94 10.41
CA GLU A 57 -3.98 6.98 10.03
C GLU A 57 -3.72 7.80 8.76
N SER A 58 -4.49 7.57 7.73
CA SER A 58 -4.20 8.11 6.39
C SER A 58 -5.43 8.46 5.56
N ASN A 59 -6.63 8.24 6.10
CA ASN A 59 -7.85 8.25 5.31
C ASN A 59 -7.77 7.32 4.08
N TRP A 60 -7.14 6.16 4.26
CA TRP A 60 -6.91 5.17 3.18
C TRP A 60 -6.14 5.74 1.97
N ASN A 61 -5.33 6.74 2.19
CA ASN A 61 -4.52 7.35 1.13
C ASN A 61 -3.17 6.65 1.02
N ALA A 62 -2.98 5.88 -0.05
CA ALA A 62 -1.73 5.18 -0.31
C ALA A 62 -0.52 6.12 -0.49
N LYS A 63 -0.75 7.38 -0.83
CA LYS A 63 0.30 8.41 -0.99
C LYS A 63 0.51 9.26 0.26
N ALA A 64 -0.19 8.97 1.36
CA ALA A 64 -0.02 9.72 2.60
C ALA A 64 1.42 9.61 3.12
N TYR A 65 1.99 10.74 3.47
CA TYR A 65 3.34 10.82 4.01
C TYR A 65 3.41 11.82 5.16
N ASN A 66 3.83 11.36 6.32
CA ASN A 66 4.11 12.21 7.47
C ASN A 66 5.63 12.39 7.58
N LYS A 67 6.11 13.56 7.13
CA LYS A 67 7.54 13.90 7.10
C LYS A 67 8.18 13.88 8.50
N ARG A 68 7.45 14.29 9.51
CA ARG A 68 7.96 14.42 10.89
C ARG A 68 8.45 13.08 11.46
N ILE A 69 7.75 12.00 11.16
CA ILE A 69 8.07 10.66 11.67
C ILE A 69 8.43 9.66 10.59
N ASN A 70 8.59 10.11 9.34
CA ASN A 70 8.85 9.27 8.18
C ASN A 70 7.87 8.10 8.07
N ALA A 71 6.57 8.40 8.17
CA ALA A 71 5.50 7.41 8.07
C ALA A 71 4.81 7.47 6.70
N CYS A 72 4.60 6.31 6.09
CA CYS A 72 4.08 6.17 4.73
C CYS A 72 2.81 5.36 4.64
N GLY A 73 1.94 5.81 3.73
CA GLY A 73 0.86 5.04 3.15
C GLY A 73 -0.31 4.81 4.08
N ILE A 74 -1.17 3.89 3.67
CA ILE A 74 -2.41 3.58 4.37
C ILE A 74 -2.18 3.23 5.85
N PRO A 75 -1.21 2.35 6.20
CA PRO A 75 -0.97 1.98 7.60
C PRO A 75 -0.07 2.95 8.35
N GLN A 76 0.50 3.96 7.70
CA GLN A 76 1.50 4.86 8.28
C GLN A 76 2.70 4.10 8.86
N ALA A 77 3.31 3.23 8.04
CA ALA A 77 4.54 2.51 8.41
C ALA A 77 5.70 3.49 8.66
N ALA A 78 6.34 3.39 9.80
CA ALA A 78 7.46 4.25 10.19
C ALA A 78 8.66 3.41 10.68
N PRO A 79 9.85 3.55 10.07
CA PRO A 79 10.09 4.26 8.80
C PRO A 79 9.43 3.59 7.59
N CYS A 80 9.20 4.35 6.55
CA CYS A 80 8.55 3.88 5.31
C CYS A 80 9.18 2.61 4.73
N SER A 81 10.50 2.49 4.82
CA SER A 81 11.27 1.35 4.29
C SER A 81 10.94 -0.01 4.90
N LYS A 82 10.23 -0.06 6.03
CA LYS A 82 9.74 -1.32 6.61
C LYS A 82 8.84 -2.11 5.66
N MET A 83 8.17 -1.42 4.76
CA MET A 83 7.28 -2.04 3.76
C MET A 83 8.01 -2.60 2.54
N LYS A 84 9.29 -2.27 2.37
CA LYS A 84 10.09 -2.59 1.16
C LYS A 84 10.13 -4.09 0.85
N LYS A 85 10.15 -4.94 1.86
CA LYS A 85 10.17 -6.40 1.69
C LYS A 85 8.91 -6.97 1.00
N TYR A 86 7.82 -6.23 0.97
CA TYR A 86 6.59 -6.63 0.30
C TYR A 86 6.45 -6.11 -1.14
N GLY A 87 7.33 -5.18 -1.55
CA GLY A 87 7.34 -4.65 -2.91
C GLY A 87 8.16 -3.37 -3.03
N LYS A 88 8.78 -3.15 -4.19
CA LYS A 88 9.62 -1.97 -4.46
C LYS A 88 8.81 -0.68 -4.49
N ASP A 89 7.55 -0.76 -4.93
CA ASP A 89 6.61 0.36 -5.06
C ASP A 89 5.80 0.62 -3.77
N TYR A 90 6.36 0.28 -2.63
CA TYR A 90 5.70 0.37 -1.33
C TYR A 90 5.21 1.77 -0.95
N LYS A 91 5.77 2.81 -1.53
CA LYS A 91 5.35 4.20 -1.24
C LYS A 91 4.02 4.59 -1.87
N THR A 92 3.57 3.86 -2.88
CA THR A 92 2.39 4.20 -3.69
C THR A 92 1.40 3.06 -3.87
N ASN A 93 1.84 1.81 -3.74
CA ASN A 93 1.01 0.64 -3.96
C ASN A 93 0.29 0.22 -2.68
N CYS A 94 -1.02 0.45 -2.65
CA CYS A 94 -1.81 0.10 -1.46
C CYS A 94 -1.79 -1.40 -1.12
N LYS A 95 -1.67 -2.27 -2.10
CA LYS A 95 -1.64 -3.73 -1.84
C LYS A 95 -0.39 -4.13 -1.06
N VAL A 96 0.75 -3.56 -1.40
CA VAL A 96 2.00 -3.75 -0.65
C VAL A 96 1.88 -3.23 0.78
N GLN A 97 1.31 -2.05 0.93
CA GLN A 97 1.10 -1.39 2.23
C GLN A 97 0.13 -2.17 3.11
N ILE A 98 -0.95 -2.68 2.54
CA ILE A 98 -1.95 -3.49 3.23
C ILE A 98 -1.36 -4.82 3.70
N LYS A 99 -0.57 -5.49 2.88
CA LYS A 99 0.14 -6.73 3.29
C LYS A 99 1.01 -6.49 4.50
N TRP A 100 1.82 -5.44 4.47
CA TRP A 100 2.67 -5.08 5.60
C TRP A 100 1.84 -4.75 6.84
N GLY A 101 0.82 -3.89 6.70
CA GLY A 101 0.00 -3.42 7.80
C GLY A 101 -0.76 -4.53 8.51
N LEU A 102 -1.34 -5.47 7.76
CA LEU A 102 -2.05 -6.60 8.34
C LEU A 102 -1.11 -7.56 9.07
N ASN A 103 0.08 -7.79 8.53
CA ASN A 103 1.08 -8.60 9.21
C ASN A 103 1.58 -7.92 10.50
N TYR A 104 1.78 -6.60 10.47
CA TYR A 104 2.14 -5.81 11.65
C TYR A 104 1.06 -5.93 12.73
N ILE A 105 -0.22 -5.75 12.37
CA ILE A 105 -1.35 -5.88 13.30
C ILE A 105 -1.41 -7.28 13.90
N LYS A 106 -1.26 -8.32 13.08
CA LYS A 106 -1.24 -9.71 13.56
C LYS A 106 -0.16 -9.94 14.61
N LYS A 107 1.06 -9.52 14.32
CA LYS A 107 2.21 -9.74 15.23
C LYS A 107 2.09 -8.97 16.53
N ARG A 108 1.62 -7.73 16.47
CA ARG A 108 1.61 -6.83 17.63
C ARG A 108 0.32 -6.88 18.44
N TYR A 109 -0.82 -7.00 17.78
CA TYR A 109 -2.15 -6.90 18.41
C TYR A 109 -3.01 -8.15 18.28
N LYS A 110 -2.62 -9.11 17.49
CA LYS A 110 -3.35 -10.32 17.10
C LYS A 110 -4.43 -10.07 16.05
N ASN A 111 -5.21 -9.00 16.15
CA ASN A 111 -6.25 -8.67 15.18
C ASN A 111 -6.55 -7.16 15.14
N PRO A 112 -7.28 -6.68 14.11
CA PRO A 112 -7.60 -5.26 13.96
C PRO A 112 -8.46 -4.68 15.08
N THR A 113 -9.35 -5.46 15.68
CA THR A 113 -10.20 -4.99 16.79
C THR A 113 -9.35 -4.58 17.99
N LYS A 114 -8.35 -5.38 18.31
CA LYS A 114 -7.40 -5.06 19.40
C LYS A 114 -6.50 -3.87 19.05
N ALA A 115 -6.05 -3.77 17.80
CA ALA A 115 -5.27 -2.64 17.33
C ALA A 115 -6.08 -1.33 17.43
N TRP A 116 -7.34 -1.34 17.00
CA TRP A 116 -8.22 -0.19 17.10
C TRP A 116 -8.51 0.22 18.55
N LYS A 117 -8.74 -0.75 19.42
CA LYS A 117 -8.90 -0.49 20.87
C LYS A 117 -7.67 0.20 21.46
N HIS A 118 -6.47 -0.26 21.11
CA HIS A 118 -5.21 0.37 21.53
C HIS A 118 -5.10 1.79 21.00
N PHE A 119 -5.37 2.01 19.70
CA PHE A 119 -5.32 3.33 19.08
C PHE A 119 -6.28 4.32 19.74
N LYS A 120 -7.48 3.90 20.11
CA LYS A 120 -8.45 4.77 20.81
C LYS A 120 -7.92 5.28 22.15
N LYS A 121 -7.12 4.49 22.84
CA LYS A 121 -6.51 4.87 24.13
C LYS A 121 -5.28 5.75 23.95
N THR A 122 -4.40 5.41 23.02
CA THR A 122 -3.04 5.95 22.92
C THR A 122 -2.82 6.88 21.73
N ARG A 123 -3.73 6.87 20.73
CA ARG A 123 -3.62 7.59 19.46
C ARG A 123 -2.49 7.10 18.55
N TRP A 124 -1.97 5.90 18.83
CA TRP A 124 -1.00 5.20 17.96
C TRP A 124 -1.23 3.68 18.01
N TYR A 125 -0.64 2.98 17.04
CA TYR A 125 -0.65 1.52 17.02
C TYR A 125 0.62 0.95 16.40
#